data_e8b2dff4a6b6025e1e904b762fd4b17d
#
_entry.id   e8b2dff4a6b6025e1e904b762fd4b17d
#
_cell.length_a   1.000
_cell.length_b   1.000
_cell.length_c   1.000
_cell.angle_alpha   90.00
_cell.angle_beta   90.00
_cell.angle_gamma   90.00
#
_symmetry.space_group_name_H-M   'P 1'
#
loop_
_entity.id
_entity.type
_entity.pdbx_description
1 polymer ?
#
loop_
_entity_poly.entity_id
_entity_poly.type
_entity_poly.pdbx_seq_one_letter_code
_entity_poly.pdbx_strand_id
1 'polypeptide(L)'
;DGASHPHRVETTAMGTPPSVINYADYVESGLLLGLCPDDTVFGMKPPTFFERNKYYLALFFSLMALAVIYVIWLRRALHERSRRLEIMRSYSSLVENMPVLYARVELIFDPGARIIDYVYREVNPTFEKYILPKEKILGKKYSELNPDYSPELPDRYSELNDNRQITFQYYLEKTKTHLTVISIHSKTKGCVDVFGVDNTELVLTQQMLKSTNHKLSAALDAADMTPWKWDLQTGLLSCNVSHDLYVTEEEVTHDGNLIIVPTSACFAKICDEDRERVRDAFERLANGETQKMREEYRVGRQWLPSPQQNEWVEVRAAVDERDANGKPLSLIGTSMTVTQRKEMEEALVQAKVKAEE
;
A
#
# COMPACT_ATOMS: atom_id res chain seq x y z
N ASP A 1 -97.01 7.32 60.59
CA ASP A 1 -96.07 6.23 60.53
C ASP A 1 -94.75 6.79 60.02
N GLY A 2 -93.88 7.11 60.89
CA GLY A 2 -92.62 7.64 60.59
C GLY A 2 -91.63 7.29 61.69
N ALA A 3 -90.96 6.18 61.53
CA ALA A 3 -89.92 5.76 62.45
C ALA A 3 -88.65 6.55 62.15
N SER A 4 -88.26 7.46 63.02
CA SER A 4 -86.98 8.13 63.01
C SER A 4 -85.87 7.23 63.56
N HIS A 5 -84.90 6.92 62.76
CA HIS A 5 -83.69 6.29 63.23
C HIS A 5 -82.83 7.31 63.99
N PRO A 6 -82.25 6.93 65.14
CA PRO A 6 -81.37 7.81 65.88
C PRO A 6 -79.99 7.87 65.14
N HIS A 7 -79.56 9.11 64.88
CA HIS A 7 -78.22 9.38 64.43
C HIS A 7 -77.22 8.89 65.46
N ARG A 8 -76.39 7.96 65.04
CA ARG A 8 -75.22 7.51 65.80
C ARG A 8 -74.18 8.65 65.77
N VAL A 9 -74.03 9.33 66.89
CA VAL A 9 -72.93 10.27 67.10
C VAL A 9 -71.67 9.48 67.28
N GLU A 10 -70.82 9.50 66.28
CA GLU A 10 -69.44 9.02 66.41
C GLU A 10 -68.68 9.97 67.32
N THR A 11 -68.49 9.55 68.54
CA THR A 11 -67.54 10.19 69.46
C THR A 11 -66.14 9.92 68.96
N THR A 12 -65.54 10.90 68.26
CA THR A 12 -64.11 10.93 67.99
C THR A 12 -63.43 10.85 69.37
N ALA A 13 -62.71 9.74 69.62
CA ALA A 13 -61.87 9.61 70.76
C ALA A 13 -60.87 10.74 70.77
N MET A 14 -61.01 11.71 71.67
CA MET A 14 -59.90 12.64 71.92
C MET A 14 -58.69 11.82 72.36
N GLY A 15 -57.66 11.77 71.51
CA GLY A 15 -56.40 11.21 71.87
C GLY A 15 -55.91 11.89 73.16
N THR A 16 -55.45 11.12 74.08
CA THR A 16 -54.77 11.62 75.27
C THR A 16 -53.71 12.60 74.83
N PRO A 17 -53.66 13.80 75.40
CA PRO A 17 -52.64 14.77 75.04
C PRO A 17 -51.25 14.15 75.26
N PRO A 18 -50.29 14.41 74.40
CA PRO A 18 -48.93 13.78 74.57
C PRO A 18 -48.34 14.19 75.92
N SER A 19 -47.75 13.24 76.59
CA SER A 19 -47.14 13.49 77.93
C SER A 19 -45.93 14.42 77.72
N VAL A 20 -46.02 15.61 78.29
CA VAL A 20 -44.88 16.57 78.22
C VAL A 20 -44.06 16.42 79.50
N ILE A 21 -42.80 15.98 79.30
CA ILE A 21 -41.84 15.82 80.39
C ILE A 21 -40.73 16.85 80.20
N ASN A 22 -40.32 17.54 81.27
CA ASN A 22 -39.20 18.44 81.22
C ASN A 22 -37.89 17.59 81.06
N TYR A 23 -37.10 17.93 80.06
CA TYR A 23 -35.90 17.17 79.76
C TYR A 23 -34.88 17.14 80.92
N ALA A 24 -34.76 18.21 81.68
CA ALA A 24 -33.87 18.25 82.84
C ALA A 24 -34.31 17.25 83.93
N ASP A 25 -35.64 17.23 84.24
CA ASP A 25 -36.19 16.29 85.21
C ASP A 25 -36.06 14.83 84.76
N TYR A 26 -36.18 14.63 83.43
CA TYR A 26 -35.99 13.29 82.87
C TYR A 26 -34.51 12.80 83.06
N VAL A 27 -33.56 13.68 82.79
CA VAL A 27 -32.13 13.32 82.94
C VAL A 27 -31.75 13.08 84.38
N GLU A 28 -32.32 13.90 85.33
CA GLU A 28 -32.11 13.77 86.78
C GLU A 28 -32.70 12.48 87.35
N SER A 29 -33.83 12.01 86.78
CA SER A 29 -34.46 10.78 87.18
C SER A 29 -33.77 9.51 86.82
N GLY A 30 -32.81 9.56 85.91
CA GLY A 30 -32.03 8.39 85.42
C GLY A 30 -32.89 7.35 84.66
N LEU A 31 -34.08 7.69 84.19
CA LEU A 31 -35.01 6.80 83.48
C LEU A 31 -34.43 6.46 82.09
N LEU A 32 -34.51 5.17 81.67
CA LEU A 32 -34.13 4.76 80.34
C LEU A 32 -35.19 5.21 79.32
N LEU A 33 -34.73 5.68 78.17
CA LEU A 33 -35.57 6.27 77.10
C LEU A 33 -36.69 5.26 76.64
N GLY A 34 -36.40 3.95 76.68
CA GLY A 34 -37.38 2.87 76.34
C GLY A 34 -38.54 2.69 77.34
N LEU A 35 -38.52 3.39 78.46
CA LEU A 35 -39.59 3.35 79.43
C LEU A 35 -40.60 4.52 79.28
N CYS A 36 -40.29 5.48 78.41
CA CYS A 36 -41.18 6.56 78.08
C CYS A 36 -42.17 6.15 76.97
N PRO A 37 -43.43 6.59 77.00
CA PRO A 37 -44.36 6.37 75.87
C PRO A 37 -43.77 6.97 74.56
N ASP A 38 -44.05 6.34 73.42
CA ASP A 38 -43.56 6.78 72.12
C ASP A 38 -43.98 8.20 71.73
N ASP A 39 -45.06 8.72 72.33
CA ASP A 39 -45.62 10.05 72.14
C ASP A 39 -45.14 11.09 73.13
N THR A 40 -44.13 10.76 73.97
CA THR A 40 -43.56 11.68 74.94
C THR A 40 -42.83 12.84 74.29
N VAL A 41 -43.30 14.07 74.54
CA VAL A 41 -42.66 15.33 74.09
C VAL A 41 -41.79 15.87 75.21
N PHE A 42 -40.48 15.95 74.95
CA PHE A 42 -39.53 16.52 75.91
C PHE A 42 -39.52 18.05 75.78
N GLY A 43 -40.05 18.74 76.76
CA GLY A 43 -39.90 20.17 76.88
C GLY A 43 -38.50 20.61 77.31
N MET A 44 -38.05 21.77 76.81
CA MET A 44 -36.73 22.34 77.12
C MET A 44 -35.54 21.43 76.86
N LYS A 45 -35.63 20.49 75.90
CA LYS A 45 -34.50 19.68 75.45
C LYS A 45 -33.49 20.59 74.79
N PRO A 46 -32.22 20.60 75.24
CA PRO A 46 -31.22 21.41 74.63
C PRO A 46 -31.03 20.96 73.17
N PRO A 47 -30.86 21.88 72.23
CA PRO A 47 -30.69 21.53 70.85
C PRO A 47 -29.46 20.63 70.71
N THR A 48 -29.58 19.58 69.90
CA THR A 48 -28.43 18.70 69.60
C THR A 48 -27.32 19.48 68.94
N PHE A 49 -26.06 18.92 68.95
CA PHE A 49 -24.92 19.56 68.31
C PHE A 49 -25.25 19.85 66.80
N PHE A 50 -25.91 18.97 66.15
CA PHE A 50 -26.34 19.13 64.76
C PHE A 50 -27.39 20.23 64.56
N GLU A 51 -28.37 20.33 65.41
CA GLU A 51 -29.39 21.38 65.36
C GLU A 51 -28.79 22.76 65.61
N ARG A 52 -27.88 22.87 66.57
CA ARG A 52 -27.22 24.10 66.89
C ARG A 52 -26.28 24.61 65.81
N ASN A 53 -25.60 23.65 65.09
CA ASN A 53 -24.56 23.99 64.12
C ASN A 53 -25.02 23.72 62.67
N LYS A 54 -26.28 23.43 62.38
CA LYS A 54 -26.80 22.99 61.08
C LYS A 54 -26.35 23.89 59.90
N TYR A 55 -26.32 25.19 60.08
CA TYR A 55 -25.90 26.13 59.05
C TYR A 55 -24.39 26.08 58.78
N TYR A 56 -23.58 25.94 59.81
CA TYR A 56 -22.14 25.80 59.70
C TYR A 56 -21.74 24.47 59.06
N LEU A 57 -22.47 23.40 59.40
CA LEU A 57 -22.28 22.08 58.79
C LEU A 57 -22.70 22.12 57.32
N ALA A 58 -23.82 22.72 56.99
CA ALA A 58 -24.27 22.88 55.61
C ALA A 58 -23.25 23.69 54.78
N LEU A 59 -22.73 24.81 55.34
CA LEU A 59 -21.69 25.58 54.67
C LEU A 59 -20.40 24.76 54.45
N PHE A 60 -19.95 24.03 55.48
CA PHE A 60 -18.76 23.17 55.39
C PHE A 60 -18.89 22.11 54.32
N PHE A 61 -20.04 21.37 54.26
CA PHE A 61 -20.24 20.35 53.24
C PHE A 61 -20.37 20.96 51.84
N SER A 62 -20.99 22.14 51.70
CA SER A 62 -21.10 22.83 50.41
C SER A 62 -19.69 23.27 49.90
N LEU A 63 -18.85 23.80 50.77
CA LEU A 63 -17.45 24.15 50.42
C LEU A 63 -16.64 22.89 50.04
N MET A 64 -16.80 21.81 50.80
CA MET A 64 -16.16 20.53 50.46
C MET A 64 -16.61 20.03 49.09
N ALA A 65 -17.90 20.07 48.78
CA ALA A 65 -18.46 19.68 47.49
C ALA A 65 -17.88 20.52 46.34
N LEU A 66 -17.83 21.85 46.53
CA LEU A 66 -17.21 22.77 45.58
C LEU A 66 -15.72 22.46 45.35
N ALA A 67 -14.97 22.18 46.44
CA ALA A 67 -13.56 21.79 46.34
C ALA A 67 -13.38 20.47 45.55
N VAL A 68 -14.20 19.49 45.79
CA VAL A 68 -14.19 18.22 45.03
C VAL A 68 -14.52 18.46 43.57
N ILE A 69 -15.55 19.25 43.25
CA ILE A 69 -15.88 19.60 41.87
C ILE A 69 -14.73 20.32 41.19
N TYR A 70 -14.09 21.26 41.86
CA TYR A 70 -12.92 22.00 41.37
C TYR A 70 -11.76 21.07 41.09
N VAL A 71 -11.44 20.12 41.98
CA VAL A 71 -10.37 19.13 41.76
C VAL A 71 -10.67 18.21 40.55
N ILE A 72 -11.91 17.79 40.42
CA ILE A 72 -12.33 16.96 39.25
C ILE A 72 -12.18 17.77 37.97
N TRP A 73 -12.64 19.02 37.95
CA TRP A 73 -12.51 19.91 36.80
C TRP A 73 -11.04 20.14 36.44
N LEU A 74 -10.19 20.43 37.43
CA LEU A 74 -8.76 20.62 37.23
C LEU A 74 -8.08 19.39 36.68
N ARG A 75 -8.40 18.18 37.19
CA ARG A 75 -7.88 16.92 36.66
C ARG A 75 -8.27 16.70 35.21
N ARG A 76 -9.53 16.97 34.85
CA ARG A 76 -10.00 16.87 33.46
C ARG A 76 -9.26 17.85 32.54
N ALA A 77 -9.12 19.11 32.95
CA ALA A 77 -8.40 20.10 32.16
C ALA A 77 -6.91 19.74 31.94
N LEU A 78 -6.24 19.23 32.97
CA LEU A 78 -4.87 18.76 32.86
C LEU A 78 -4.76 17.52 31.97
N HIS A 79 -5.69 16.58 32.08
CA HIS A 79 -5.71 15.37 31.25
C HIS A 79 -5.93 15.70 29.77
N GLU A 80 -6.85 16.62 29.46
CA GLU A 80 -7.04 17.10 28.07
C GLU A 80 -5.80 17.78 27.50
N ARG A 81 -5.10 18.59 28.31
CA ARG A 81 -3.82 19.21 27.90
C ARG A 81 -2.76 18.16 27.61
N SER A 82 -2.58 17.21 28.51
CA SER A 82 -1.62 16.11 28.32
C SER A 82 -1.92 15.30 27.06
N ARG A 83 -3.18 14.94 26.84
CA ARG A 83 -3.62 14.20 25.64
C ARG A 83 -3.36 14.97 24.34
N ARG A 84 -3.63 16.30 24.33
CA ARG A 84 -3.30 17.14 23.17
C ARG A 84 -1.81 17.19 22.90
N LEU A 85 -0.99 17.33 23.92
CA LEU A 85 0.47 17.33 23.80
C LEU A 85 1.02 15.99 23.32
N GLU A 86 0.45 14.88 23.79
CA GLU A 86 0.83 13.54 23.37
C GLU A 86 0.50 13.32 21.88
N ILE A 87 -0.70 13.70 21.44
CA ILE A 87 -1.09 13.65 20.03
C ILE A 87 -0.17 14.50 19.16
N MET A 88 0.16 15.73 19.61
CA MET A 88 1.08 16.60 18.87
C MET A 88 2.48 16.01 18.79
N ARG A 89 3.00 15.42 19.88
CA ARG A 89 4.31 14.75 19.89
C ARG A 89 4.32 13.54 18.98
N SER A 90 3.29 12.71 19.03
CA SER A 90 3.16 11.56 18.14
C SER A 90 3.10 11.97 16.68
N TYR A 91 2.32 13.01 16.34
CA TYR A 91 2.28 13.57 14.99
C TYR A 91 3.65 14.09 14.55
N SER A 92 4.31 14.92 15.36
CA SER A 92 5.65 15.44 15.06
C SER A 92 6.65 14.31 14.84
N SER A 93 6.65 13.30 15.73
CA SER A 93 7.52 12.13 15.60
C SER A 93 7.27 11.32 14.34
N LEU A 94 5.99 11.15 13.93
CA LEU A 94 5.65 10.47 12.68
C LEU A 94 6.19 11.24 11.47
N VAL A 95 5.97 12.56 11.41
CA VAL A 95 6.44 13.40 10.31
C VAL A 95 7.97 13.45 10.26
N GLU A 96 8.63 13.60 11.40
CA GLU A 96 10.09 13.67 11.51
C GLU A 96 10.77 12.34 11.09
N ASN A 97 10.17 11.19 11.38
CA ASN A 97 10.75 9.89 11.09
C ASN A 97 10.22 9.25 9.79
N MET A 98 9.38 9.94 9.03
CA MET A 98 8.92 9.45 7.73
C MET A 98 10.08 9.26 6.76
N PRO A 99 10.22 8.07 6.13
CA PRO A 99 11.28 7.81 5.14
C PRO A 99 10.98 8.42 3.76
N VAL A 100 9.90 9.19 3.65
CA VAL A 100 9.48 9.90 2.43
C VAL A 100 9.61 11.40 2.61
N LEU A 101 9.85 12.14 1.53
CA LEU A 101 9.82 13.59 1.56
C LEU A 101 8.39 14.04 1.91
N TYR A 102 8.28 14.94 2.88
CA TYR A 102 7.00 15.54 3.24
C TYR A 102 7.12 17.05 3.26
N ALA A 103 6.15 17.70 2.62
CA ALA A 103 5.95 19.14 2.72
C ALA A 103 4.46 19.46 2.81
N ARG A 104 4.12 20.47 3.61
CA ARG A 104 2.82 21.15 3.54
C ARG A 104 3.02 22.50 2.87
N VAL A 105 2.28 22.71 1.80
CA VAL A 105 2.34 23.95 1.02
C VAL A 105 0.98 24.66 1.06
N GLU A 106 1.02 25.99 1.16
CA GLU A 106 -0.16 26.86 1.03
C GLU A 106 -0.21 27.43 -0.36
N LEU A 107 -1.32 27.18 -1.05
CA LEU A 107 -1.49 27.58 -2.44
C LEU A 107 -1.75 29.09 -2.56
N ILE A 108 -1.17 29.70 -3.58
CA ILE A 108 -1.38 31.11 -3.95
C ILE A 108 -2.19 31.15 -5.25
N PHE A 109 -3.29 31.88 -5.22
CA PHE A 109 -4.22 32.00 -6.33
C PHE A 109 -4.12 33.40 -6.97
N ASP A 110 -4.33 33.46 -8.28
CA ASP A 110 -4.57 34.71 -8.99
C ASP A 110 -6.04 35.18 -8.80
N PRO A 111 -6.40 36.41 -9.28
CA PRO A 111 -7.79 36.89 -9.22
C PRO A 111 -8.78 36.01 -9.99
N GLY A 112 -8.31 35.15 -10.90
CA GLY A 112 -9.10 34.20 -11.66
C GLY A 112 -9.19 32.82 -10.99
N ALA A 113 -8.78 32.69 -9.72
CA ALA A 113 -8.74 31.45 -8.92
C ALA A 113 -7.84 30.35 -9.50
N ARG A 114 -6.86 30.71 -10.36
CA ARG A 114 -5.82 29.76 -10.81
C ARG A 114 -4.67 29.75 -9.81
N ILE A 115 -4.09 28.58 -9.60
CA ILE A 115 -2.92 28.41 -8.73
C ILE A 115 -1.68 28.89 -9.49
N ILE A 116 -1.04 29.93 -8.98
CA ILE A 116 0.12 30.56 -9.61
C ILE A 116 1.43 30.26 -8.88
N ASP A 117 1.37 29.93 -7.58
CA ASP A 117 2.54 29.65 -6.76
C ASP A 117 2.10 28.93 -5.47
N TYR A 118 3.05 28.61 -4.60
CA TYR A 118 2.76 28.13 -3.26
C TYR A 118 3.88 28.47 -2.26
N VAL A 119 3.53 28.50 -0.98
CA VAL A 119 4.46 28.79 0.13
C VAL A 119 4.64 27.52 0.96
N TYR A 120 5.90 27.19 1.28
CA TYR A 120 6.20 26.07 2.17
C TYR A 120 5.87 26.42 3.63
N ARG A 121 4.98 25.64 4.26
CA ARG A 121 4.54 25.83 5.66
C ARG A 121 5.14 24.80 6.61
N GLU A 122 5.40 23.60 6.15
CA GLU A 122 5.99 22.52 6.93
C GLU A 122 6.82 21.63 6.02
N VAL A 123 7.96 21.15 6.51
CA VAL A 123 8.80 20.15 5.83
C VAL A 123 9.39 19.21 6.86
N ASN A 124 9.65 17.95 6.49
CA ASN A 124 10.31 16.99 7.35
C ASN A 124 11.82 16.88 7.06
N PRO A 125 12.62 16.24 7.93
CA PRO A 125 14.07 16.09 7.73
C PRO A 125 14.43 15.36 6.44
N THR A 126 13.60 14.43 5.98
CA THR A 126 13.82 13.76 4.69
C THR A 126 13.74 14.76 3.53
N PHE A 127 12.77 15.68 3.54
CA PHE A 127 12.67 16.75 2.54
C PHE A 127 13.91 17.66 2.54
N GLU A 128 14.40 18.02 3.73
CA GLU A 128 15.59 18.86 3.88
C GLU A 128 16.83 18.22 3.24
N LYS A 129 16.97 16.90 3.36
CA LYS A 129 18.10 16.16 2.78
C LYS A 129 18.17 16.27 1.26
N TYR A 130 17.02 16.32 0.57
CA TYR A 130 16.95 16.34 -0.90
C TYR A 130 16.87 17.74 -1.48
N ILE A 131 16.25 18.68 -0.79
CA ILE A 131 15.93 20.01 -1.35
C ILE A 131 16.83 21.09 -0.73
N LEU A 132 16.49 21.56 0.46
CA LEU A 132 17.22 22.62 1.21
C LEU A 132 16.89 22.51 2.71
N PRO A 133 17.74 23.04 3.61
CA PRO A 133 17.45 23.13 5.03
C PRO A 133 16.16 23.89 5.33
N LYS A 134 15.44 23.47 6.35
CA LYS A 134 14.13 23.99 6.79
C LYS A 134 14.13 25.52 6.98
N GLU A 135 15.18 26.07 7.55
CA GLU A 135 15.32 27.51 7.81
C GLU A 135 15.35 28.36 6.53
N LYS A 136 15.76 27.75 5.41
CA LYS A 136 15.82 28.41 4.09
C LYS A 136 14.54 28.24 3.27
N ILE A 137 13.69 27.27 3.64
CA ILE A 137 12.49 26.89 2.88
C ILE A 137 11.23 27.48 3.49
N LEU A 138 11.06 27.40 4.82
CA LEU A 138 9.81 27.79 5.48
C LEU A 138 9.47 29.25 5.25
N GLY A 139 8.23 29.50 4.86
CA GLY A 139 7.70 30.82 4.56
C GLY A 139 8.12 31.38 3.21
N LYS A 140 8.94 30.65 2.45
CA LYS A 140 9.36 31.04 1.09
C LYS A 140 8.40 30.49 0.05
N LYS A 141 8.26 31.25 -1.04
CA LYS A 141 7.53 30.82 -2.22
C LYS A 141 8.36 29.84 -3.05
N TYR A 142 7.70 28.96 -3.77
CA TYR A 142 8.37 28.08 -4.72
C TYR A 142 9.15 28.87 -5.78
N SER A 143 8.58 29.94 -6.33
CA SER A 143 9.23 30.84 -7.28
C SER A 143 10.48 31.52 -6.74
N GLU A 144 10.55 31.83 -5.44
CA GLU A 144 11.74 32.43 -4.81
C GLU A 144 12.90 31.44 -4.68
N LEU A 145 12.60 30.14 -4.56
CA LEU A 145 13.60 29.08 -4.35
C LEU A 145 14.12 28.48 -5.66
N ASN A 146 13.36 28.65 -6.74
CA ASN A 146 13.68 28.12 -8.07
C ASN A 146 13.82 29.27 -9.06
N PRO A 147 15.04 29.70 -9.40
CA PRO A 147 15.28 30.78 -10.36
C PRO A 147 14.68 30.52 -11.75
N ASP A 148 14.65 29.22 -12.16
CA ASP A 148 14.05 28.77 -13.42
C ASP A 148 12.60 28.33 -13.20
N TYR A 149 11.84 29.13 -12.45
CA TYR A 149 10.45 28.87 -12.13
C TYR A 149 9.62 28.53 -13.37
N SER A 150 8.98 27.35 -13.34
CA SER A 150 7.97 26.96 -14.30
C SER A 150 6.61 26.91 -13.59
N PRO A 151 5.56 27.55 -14.14
CA PRO A 151 4.20 27.48 -13.59
C PRO A 151 3.58 26.08 -13.69
N GLU A 152 4.20 25.16 -14.44
CA GLU A 152 3.66 23.80 -14.65
C GLU A 152 3.47 23.01 -13.34
N LEU A 153 4.35 23.20 -12.35
CA LEU A 153 4.24 22.47 -11.10
C LEU A 153 3.09 22.99 -10.21
N PRO A 154 2.92 24.31 -10.01
CA PRO A 154 1.71 24.85 -9.37
C PRO A 154 0.43 24.52 -10.12
N ASP A 155 0.42 24.56 -11.46
CA ASP A 155 -0.76 24.24 -12.29
C ASP A 155 -1.26 22.80 -12.07
N ARG A 156 -0.37 21.86 -11.83
CA ARG A 156 -0.76 20.46 -11.51
C ARG A 156 -1.64 20.36 -10.27
N TYR A 157 -1.51 21.26 -9.31
CA TYR A 157 -2.38 21.28 -8.14
C TYR A 157 -3.83 21.69 -8.45
N SER A 158 -4.09 22.28 -9.62
CA SER A 158 -5.47 22.57 -10.06
C SER A 158 -6.29 21.29 -10.27
N GLU A 159 -5.63 20.18 -10.62
CA GLU A 159 -6.27 18.87 -10.77
C GLU A 159 -6.81 18.31 -9.45
N LEU A 160 -6.33 18.82 -8.30
CA LEU A 160 -6.87 18.45 -6.97
C LEU A 160 -8.31 18.92 -6.75
N ASN A 161 -8.79 19.92 -7.49
CA ASN A 161 -10.16 20.41 -7.35
C ASN A 161 -11.20 19.31 -7.68
N ASP A 162 -10.87 18.44 -8.64
CA ASP A 162 -11.74 17.36 -9.10
C ASP A 162 -11.37 15.99 -8.48
N ASN A 163 -10.13 15.83 -8.01
CA ASN A 163 -9.57 14.60 -7.50
C ASN A 163 -9.20 14.70 -6.01
N ARG A 164 -9.35 13.60 -5.27
CA ARG A 164 -8.92 13.53 -3.87
C ARG A 164 -7.41 13.56 -3.70
N GLN A 165 -6.69 13.10 -4.72
CA GLN A 165 -5.24 13.11 -4.79
C GLN A 165 -4.78 13.22 -6.24
N ILE A 166 -3.59 13.74 -6.43
CA ILE A 166 -2.85 13.69 -7.70
C ILE A 166 -1.53 12.96 -7.48
N THR A 167 -1.07 12.29 -8.52
CA THR A 167 0.23 11.57 -8.52
C THR A 167 0.95 11.87 -9.83
N PHE A 168 2.22 12.27 -9.73
CA PHE A 168 3.05 12.53 -10.90
C PHE A 168 4.52 12.20 -10.63
N GLN A 169 5.28 12.03 -11.70
CA GLN A 169 6.73 11.85 -11.63
C GLN A 169 7.42 13.21 -11.68
N TYR A 170 8.42 13.39 -10.86
CA TYR A 170 9.23 14.59 -10.81
C TYR A 170 10.72 14.23 -10.74
N TYR A 171 11.54 14.84 -11.58
CA TYR A 171 12.97 14.64 -11.57
C TYR A 171 13.69 15.82 -10.94
N LEU A 172 14.45 15.55 -9.89
CA LEU A 172 15.29 16.54 -9.20
C LEU A 172 16.68 16.53 -9.82
N GLU A 173 16.97 17.49 -10.69
CA GLU A 173 18.26 17.58 -11.39
C GLU A 173 19.44 17.70 -10.42
N LYS A 174 19.29 18.50 -9.38
CA LYS A 174 20.35 18.79 -8.41
C LYS A 174 20.89 17.53 -7.70
N THR A 175 20.01 16.61 -7.37
CA THR A 175 20.34 15.34 -6.67
C THR A 175 20.28 14.14 -7.61
N LYS A 176 19.87 14.34 -8.87
CA LYS A 176 19.62 13.29 -9.88
C LYS A 176 18.64 12.22 -9.36
N THR A 177 17.59 12.67 -8.68
CA THR A 177 16.61 11.81 -8.00
C THR A 177 15.30 11.79 -8.76
N HIS A 178 14.78 10.61 -9.03
CA HIS A 178 13.43 10.41 -9.55
C HIS A 178 12.46 10.27 -8.37
N LEU A 179 11.49 11.17 -8.30
CA LEU A 179 10.46 11.18 -7.26
C LEU A 179 9.10 10.82 -7.85
N THR A 180 8.35 9.97 -7.17
CA THR A 180 6.91 9.89 -7.31
C THR A 180 6.30 10.86 -6.28
N VAL A 181 5.69 11.92 -6.77
CA VAL A 181 5.04 12.94 -5.95
C VAL A 181 3.56 12.63 -5.83
N ILE A 182 3.08 12.52 -4.60
CA ILE A 182 1.67 12.32 -4.26
C ILE A 182 1.22 13.56 -3.48
N SER A 183 0.17 14.21 -3.94
CA SER A 183 -0.36 15.41 -3.29
C SER A 183 -1.84 15.24 -2.96
N ILE A 184 -2.22 15.63 -1.75
CA ILE A 184 -3.58 15.51 -1.22
C ILE A 184 -4.01 16.84 -0.57
N HIS A 185 -5.30 17.10 -0.54
CA HIS A 185 -5.82 18.23 0.24
C HIS A 185 -5.47 18.06 1.73
N SER A 186 -4.86 19.08 2.30
CA SER A 186 -4.62 19.13 3.74
C SER A 186 -5.93 19.41 4.49
N LYS A 187 -6.02 18.98 5.75
CA LYS A 187 -7.09 19.44 6.66
C LYS A 187 -7.03 20.95 6.93
N THR A 188 -5.88 21.56 6.72
CA THR A 188 -5.70 23.02 6.82
C THR A 188 -6.18 23.66 5.53
N LYS A 189 -7.17 24.55 5.63
CA LYS A 189 -7.78 25.22 4.47
C LYS A 189 -6.74 25.94 3.63
N GLY A 190 -6.79 25.75 2.31
CA GLY A 190 -5.85 26.37 1.36
C GLY A 190 -4.49 25.68 1.28
N CYS A 191 -4.28 24.60 2.02
CA CYS A 191 -3.02 23.84 2.02
C CYS A 191 -3.16 22.48 1.32
N VAL A 192 -2.03 22.02 0.79
CA VAL A 192 -1.83 20.70 0.21
C VAL A 192 -0.70 20.00 0.94
N ASP A 193 -0.91 18.75 1.30
CA ASP A 193 0.11 17.87 1.84
C ASP A 193 0.75 17.09 0.68
N VAL A 194 2.06 17.23 0.54
CA VAL A 194 2.86 16.71 -0.57
C VAL A 194 3.83 15.65 -0.03
N PHE A 195 3.80 14.49 -0.64
CA PHE A 195 4.68 13.36 -0.33
C PHE A 195 5.53 13.03 -1.55
N GLY A 196 6.84 12.91 -1.36
CA GLY A 196 7.78 12.50 -2.40
C GLY A 196 8.41 11.15 -2.02
N VAL A 197 8.24 10.16 -2.88
CA VAL A 197 8.86 8.84 -2.73
C VAL A 197 10.04 8.77 -3.70
N ASP A 198 11.25 8.53 -3.19
CA ASP A 198 12.42 8.30 -4.03
C ASP A 198 12.31 6.90 -4.67
N ASN A 199 12.15 6.89 -5.98
CA ASN A 199 12.09 5.68 -6.80
C ASN A 199 13.24 5.60 -7.81
N THR A 200 14.33 6.31 -7.55
CA THR A 200 15.50 6.40 -8.45
C THR A 200 16.06 5.02 -8.76
N GLU A 201 16.26 4.18 -7.76
CA GLU A 201 16.79 2.83 -7.95
C GLU A 201 15.86 1.99 -8.84
N LEU A 202 14.55 2.06 -8.62
CA LEU A 202 13.56 1.35 -9.43
C LEU A 202 13.60 1.81 -10.88
N VAL A 203 13.59 3.13 -11.12
CA VAL A 203 13.63 3.70 -12.48
C VAL A 203 14.92 3.32 -13.21
N LEU A 204 16.07 3.44 -12.54
CA LEU A 204 17.37 3.08 -13.13
C LEU A 204 17.45 1.58 -13.42
N THR A 205 16.95 0.73 -12.52
CA THR A 205 16.91 -0.72 -12.72
C THR A 205 16.02 -1.09 -13.90
N GLN A 206 14.85 -0.49 -14.02
CA GLN A 206 13.95 -0.69 -15.16
C GLN A 206 14.59 -0.23 -16.49
N GLN A 207 15.26 0.91 -16.50
CA GLN A 207 15.96 1.42 -17.67
C GLN A 207 17.12 0.50 -18.06
N MET A 208 17.88 0.02 -17.08
CA MET A 208 18.99 -0.91 -17.32
C MET A 208 18.48 -2.24 -17.86
N LEU A 209 17.40 -2.79 -17.29
CA LEU A 209 16.76 -4.02 -17.78
C LEU A 209 16.26 -3.86 -19.22
N LYS A 210 15.57 -2.76 -19.51
CA LYS A 210 15.07 -2.44 -20.85
C LYS A 210 16.21 -2.30 -21.86
N SER A 211 17.29 -1.60 -21.48
CA SER A 211 18.48 -1.44 -22.32
C SER A 211 19.19 -2.77 -22.58
N THR A 212 19.33 -3.62 -21.53
CA THR A 212 19.96 -4.93 -21.65
C THR A 212 19.13 -5.87 -22.53
N ASN A 213 17.81 -5.89 -22.35
CA ASN A 213 16.92 -6.68 -23.20
C ASN A 213 16.97 -6.22 -24.65
N HIS A 214 16.98 -4.90 -24.89
CA HIS A 214 17.11 -4.37 -26.25
C HIS A 214 18.46 -4.77 -26.91
N LYS A 215 19.57 -4.67 -26.17
CA LYS A 215 20.88 -5.09 -26.67
C LYS A 215 20.93 -6.59 -26.97
N LEU A 216 20.33 -7.41 -26.09
CA LEU A 216 20.24 -8.84 -26.30
C LEU A 216 19.42 -9.19 -27.54
N SER A 217 18.25 -8.59 -27.70
CA SER A 217 17.40 -8.76 -28.88
C SER A 217 18.14 -8.36 -30.16
N ALA A 218 18.75 -7.17 -30.17
CA ALA A 218 19.51 -6.71 -31.33
C ALA A 218 20.71 -7.61 -31.67
N ALA A 219 21.37 -8.20 -30.67
CA ALA A 219 22.48 -9.15 -30.91
C ALA A 219 21.96 -10.47 -31.47
N LEU A 220 20.83 -10.99 -31.01
CA LEU A 220 20.20 -12.19 -31.55
C LEU A 220 19.70 -11.96 -32.99
N ASP A 221 19.07 -10.82 -33.24
CA ASP A 221 18.62 -10.42 -34.59
C ASP A 221 19.82 -10.31 -35.56
N ALA A 222 20.92 -9.66 -35.13
CA ALA A 222 22.12 -9.55 -35.95
C ALA A 222 22.83 -10.89 -36.22
N ALA A 223 22.57 -11.89 -35.39
CA ALA A 223 23.08 -13.25 -35.55
C ALA A 223 22.08 -14.19 -36.27
N ASP A 224 20.98 -13.68 -36.76
CA ASP A 224 19.84 -14.44 -37.33
C ASP A 224 19.40 -15.58 -36.41
N MET A 225 19.42 -15.33 -35.08
CA MET A 225 18.99 -16.31 -34.06
C MET A 225 17.59 -16.01 -33.54
N THR A 226 16.72 -16.98 -33.58
CA THR A 226 15.37 -16.93 -33.00
C THR A 226 15.39 -17.57 -31.62
N PRO A 227 15.25 -16.77 -30.52
CA PRO A 227 15.11 -17.32 -29.18
C PRO A 227 13.68 -17.87 -28.99
N TRP A 228 13.61 -18.99 -28.27
CA TRP A 228 12.34 -19.64 -27.95
C TRP A 228 12.38 -20.26 -26.55
N LYS A 229 11.19 -20.43 -25.95
CA LYS A 229 10.96 -21.17 -24.70
C LYS A 229 9.89 -22.24 -24.93
N TRP A 230 10.16 -23.44 -24.45
CA TRP A 230 9.23 -24.56 -24.48
C TRP A 230 8.78 -24.93 -23.08
N ASP A 231 7.49 -24.79 -22.80
CA ASP A 231 6.85 -25.28 -21.59
C ASP A 231 6.53 -26.76 -21.74
N LEU A 232 7.19 -27.61 -20.95
CA LEU A 232 7.05 -29.06 -21.00
C LEU A 232 5.71 -29.57 -20.42
N GLN A 233 5.02 -28.76 -19.62
CA GLN A 233 3.73 -29.15 -19.04
C GLN A 233 2.60 -28.96 -20.05
N THR A 234 2.62 -27.87 -20.79
CA THR A 234 1.61 -27.53 -21.78
C THR A 234 1.94 -28.03 -23.18
N GLY A 235 3.18 -28.36 -23.45
CA GLY A 235 3.68 -28.72 -24.79
C GLY A 235 3.71 -27.53 -25.76
N LEU A 236 3.69 -26.31 -25.24
CA LEU A 236 3.69 -25.08 -26.04
C LEU A 236 5.09 -24.46 -26.11
N LEU A 237 5.44 -24.00 -27.30
CA LEU A 237 6.64 -23.23 -27.57
C LEU A 237 6.26 -21.77 -27.79
N SER A 238 6.98 -20.86 -27.16
CA SER A 238 6.82 -19.41 -27.32
C SER A 238 8.10 -18.80 -27.90
N CYS A 239 7.96 -17.85 -28.84
CA CYS A 239 9.07 -17.13 -29.46
C CYS A 239 8.66 -15.70 -29.85
N ASN A 240 9.62 -14.88 -30.28
CA ASN A 240 9.34 -13.52 -30.77
C ASN A 240 8.74 -13.56 -32.20
N VAL A 241 7.88 -12.59 -32.50
CA VAL A 241 7.18 -12.44 -33.78
C VAL A 241 8.12 -12.11 -34.95
N SER A 242 9.35 -11.68 -34.69
CA SER A 242 10.28 -11.18 -35.71
C SER A 242 10.92 -12.25 -36.59
N HIS A 243 10.72 -13.54 -36.34
CA HIS A 243 11.37 -14.63 -37.07
C HIS A 243 10.37 -15.70 -37.52
N ASP A 244 10.50 -16.15 -38.76
CA ASP A 244 9.70 -17.21 -39.34
C ASP A 244 9.99 -18.56 -38.68
N LEU A 245 9.01 -19.09 -37.95
CA LEU A 245 9.06 -20.46 -37.41
C LEU A 245 8.54 -21.51 -38.42
N TYR A 246 8.33 -21.11 -39.65
CA TYR A 246 7.68 -21.97 -40.69
C TYR A 246 6.28 -22.44 -40.28
N VAL A 247 5.58 -21.71 -39.41
CA VAL A 247 4.25 -22.01 -38.92
C VAL A 247 3.19 -21.20 -39.68
N THR A 248 2.02 -21.77 -39.87
CA THR A 248 0.89 -21.10 -40.52
C THR A 248 0.13 -20.26 -39.48
N GLU A 249 -0.62 -19.23 -39.94
CA GLU A 249 -1.43 -18.40 -39.04
C GLU A 249 -2.46 -19.20 -38.23
N GLU A 250 -2.92 -20.34 -38.76
CA GLU A 250 -3.87 -21.25 -38.10
C GLU A 250 -3.24 -22.01 -36.92
N GLU A 251 -1.92 -22.21 -36.93
CA GLU A 251 -1.16 -22.91 -35.89
C GLU A 251 -0.71 -21.99 -34.77
N VAL A 252 -0.91 -20.68 -34.91
CA VAL A 252 -0.33 -19.65 -34.05
C VAL A 252 -1.39 -19.02 -33.14
N THR A 253 -1.06 -18.91 -31.87
CA THR A 253 -1.77 -18.02 -30.94
C THR A 253 -0.84 -16.85 -30.60
N HIS A 254 -1.37 -15.63 -30.63
CA HIS A 254 -0.62 -14.42 -30.27
C HIS A 254 -0.91 -14.00 -28.82
N ASP A 255 0.16 -13.75 -28.05
CA ASP A 255 0.09 -13.10 -26.75
C ASP A 255 1.05 -11.88 -26.75
N GLY A 256 0.49 -10.71 -27.04
CA GLY A 256 1.28 -9.50 -27.27
C GLY A 256 2.24 -9.66 -28.45
N ASN A 257 3.55 -9.63 -28.20
CA ASN A 257 4.60 -9.82 -29.21
C ASN A 257 5.13 -11.27 -29.28
N LEU A 258 4.51 -12.21 -28.57
CA LEU A 258 4.91 -13.62 -28.59
C LEU A 258 4.03 -14.41 -29.55
N ILE A 259 4.65 -15.29 -30.29
CA ILE A 259 4.03 -16.36 -31.05
C ILE A 259 4.06 -17.62 -30.16
N ILE A 260 2.92 -18.25 -29.98
CA ILE A 260 2.75 -19.48 -29.22
C ILE A 260 2.27 -20.56 -30.15
N VAL A 261 3.04 -21.65 -30.22
CA VAL A 261 2.73 -22.80 -31.11
C VAL A 261 2.86 -24.11 -30.34
N PRO A 262 2.07 -25.14 -30.71
CA PRO A 262 2.29 -26.49 -30.23
C PRO A 262 3.65 -27.02 -30.75
N THR A 263 4.43 -27.66 -29.90
CA THR A 263 5.73 -28.26 -30.32
C THR A 263 5.57 -29.32 -31.37
N SER A 264 4.43 -30.03 -31.38
CA SER A 264 4.08 -31.00 -32.44
C SER A 264 4.09 -30.37 -33.84
N ALA A 265 3.63 -29.12 -33.99
CA ALA A 265 3.66 -28.41 -35.26
C ALA A 265 5.11 -28.11 -35.69
N CYS A 266 5.99 -27.74 -34.75
CA CYS A 266 7.40 -27.53 -35.04
C CYS A 266 8.10 -28.82 -35.50
N PHE A 267 7.89 -29.94 -34.82
CA PHE A 267 8.48 -31.22 -35.17
C PHE A 267 7.95 -31.77 -36.55
N ALA A 268 6.70 -31.48 -36.90
CA ALA A 268 6.15 -31.86 -38.21
C ALA A 268 6.87 -31.20 -39.39
N LYS A 269 7.54 -30.05 -39.17
CA LYS A 269 8.30 -29.31 -40.20
C LYS A 269 9.66 -29.94 -40.49
N ILE A 270 10.19 -30.76 -39.61
CA ILE A 270 11.49 -31.42 -39.75
C ILE A 270 11.38 -32.52 -40.81
N CYS A 271 12.36 -32.64 -41.72
CA CYS A 271 12.45 -33.74 -42.68
C CYS A 271 12.37 -35.11 -41.99
N ASP A 272 11.75 -36.07 -42.62
CA ASP A 272 11.47 -37.39 -42.04
C ASP A 272 12.76 -38.09 -41.56
N GLU A 273 13.85 -37.95 -42.31
CA GLU A 273 15.17 -38.55 -42.01
C GLU A 273 15.81 -37.97 -40.74
N ASP A 274 15.53 -36.72 -40.42
CA ASP A 274 16.13 -36.03 -39.25
C ASP A 274 15.20 -36.03 -38.04
N ARG A 275 13.89 -36.23 -38.23
CA ARG A 275 12.82 -36.03 -37.23
C ARG A 275 12.99 -36.92 -35.99
N GLU A 276 13.29 -38.18 -36.13
CA GLU A 276 13.44 -39.12 -35.01
C GLU A 276 14.64 -38.76 -34.18
N ARG A 277 15.81 -38.52 -34.79
CA ARG A 277 17.05 -38.12 -34.14
C ARG A 277 16.88 -36.83 -33.34
N VAL A 278 16.24 -35.83 -33.93
CA VAL A 278 16.03 -34.53 -33.25
C VAL A 278 15.03 -34.68 -32.10
N ARG A 279 13.96 -35.46 -32.27
CA ARG A 279 13.01 -35.77 -31.21
C ARG A 279 13.67 -36.42 -30.01
N ASP A 280 14.47 -37.47 -30.24
CA ASP A 280 15.20 -38.17 -29.19
C ASP A 280 16.15 -37.22 -28.41
N ALA A 281 16.81 -36.30 -29.11
CA ALA A 281 17.67 -35.33 -28.47
C ALA A 281 16.88 -34.37 -27.54
N PHE A 282 15.70 -33.93 -27.98
CA PHE A 282 14.81 -33.11 -27.16
C PHE A 282 14.21 -33.89 -25.98
N GLU A 283 13.83 -35.15 -26.18
CA GLU A 283 13.29 -36.00 -25.10
C GLU A 283 14.33 -36.26 -24.02
N ARG A 284 15.58 -36.52 -24.38
CA ARG A 284 16.68 -36.66 -23.40
C ARG A 284 16.90 -35.39 -22.62
N LEU A 285 16.79 -34.22 -23.26
CA LEU A 285 16.88 -32.92 -22.59
C LEU A 285 15.69 -32.68 -21.64
N ALA A 286 14.47 -32.97 -22.11
CA ALA A 286 13.24 -32.83 -21.35
C ALA A 286 13.14 -33.78 -20.15
N ASN A 287 13.75 -34.98 -20.27
CA ASN A 287 13.88 -35.93 -19.17
C ASN A 287 15.02 -35.58 -18.19
N GLY A 288 15.86 -34.58 -18.52
CA GLY A 288 16.98 -34.17 -17.68
C GLY A 288 18.22 -35.05 -17.80
N GLU A 289 18.26 -35.97 -18.77
CA GLU A 289 19.42 -36.82 -19.04
C GLU A 289 20.62 -36.02 -19.54
N THR A 290 20.36 -34.92 -20.23
CA THR A 290 21.34 -33.93 -20.66
C THR A 290 20.98 -32.55 -20.15
N GLN A 291 21.99 -31.67 -20.02
CA GLN A 291 21.77 -30.29 -19.58
C GLN A 291 21.61 -29.32 -20.75
N LYS A 292 22.20 -29.68 -21.89
CA LYS A 292 22.25 -28.89 -23.13
C LYS A 292 22.24 -29.83 -24.32
N MET A 293 21.70 -29.35 -25.43
CA MET A 293 21.79 -30.04 -26.72
C MET A 293 22.15 -29.05 -27.84
N ARG A 294 22.68 -29.60 -28.91
CA ARG A 294 22.89 -28.91 -30.19
C ARG A 294 22.60 -29.92 -31.30
N GLU A 295 21.66 -29.59 -32.17
CA GLU A 295 21.29 -30.40 -33.32
C GLU A 295 21.21 -29.54 -34.57
N GLU A 296 21.55 -30.16 -35.72
CA GLU A 296 21.34 -29.57 -37.02
C GLU A 296 20.41 -30.46 -37.81
N TYR A 297 19.38 -29.88 -38.41
CA TYR A 297 18.34 -30.63 -39.13
C TYR A 297 17.83 -29.85 -40.33
N ARG A 298 17.18 -30.55 -41.24
CA ARG A 298 16.55 -29.98 -42.43
C ARG A 298 15.08 -29.75 -42.20
N VAL A 299 14.61 -28.57 -42.63
CA VAL A 299 13.17 -28.24 -42.72
C VAL A 299 12.67 -28.72 -44.08
N GLY A 300 11.50 -29.40 -44.10
CA GLY A 300 10.91 -29.94 -45.29
C GLY A 300 10.51 -28.84 -46.30
N ARG A 301 10.80 -29.06 -47.56
CA ARG A 301 10.56 -28.10 -48.68
C ARG A 301 9.12 -27.58 -48.75
N GLN A 302 8.16 -28.41 -48.36
CA GLN A 302 6.73 -28.06 -48.39
C GLN A 302 6.37 -26.91 -47.43
N TRP A 303 7.24 -26.60 -46.49
CA TRP A 303 7.00 -25.57 -45.49
C TRP A 303 7.79 -24.29 -45.76
N LEU A 304 8.61 -24.27 -46.83
CA LEU A 304 9.47 -23.14 -47.17
C LEU A 304 8.79 -22.21 -48.17
N PRO A 305 9.00 -20.91 -48.11
CA PRO A 305 8.52 -19.94 -49.09
C PRO A 305 9.06 -20.24 -50.52
N SER A 306 10.22 -20.91 -50.62
CA SER A 306 10.89 -21.27 -51.86
C SER A 306 11.24 -22.74 -51.81
N PRO A 307 10.44 -23.65 -52.42
CA PRO A 307 10.58 -25.11 -52.25
C PRO A 307 11.72 -25.73 -53.08
N GLN A 308 12.69 -24.97 -53.55
CA GLN A 308 13.76 -25.48 -54.43
C GLN A 308 14.83 -26.28 -53.68
N GLN A 309 15.09 -25.97 -52.40
CA GLN A 309 16.06 -26.65 -51.55
C GLN A 309 15.53 -26.80 -50.12
N ASN A 310 16.02 -27.81 -49.38
CA ASN A 310 15.78 -27.90 -47.95
C ASN A 310 16.58 -26.79 -47.24
N GLU A 311 16.00 -26.21 -46.18
CA GLU A 311 16.74 -25.28 -45.35
C GLU A 311 17.33 -25.98 -44.12
N TRP A 312 18.60 -25.70 -43.83
CA TRP A 312 19.26 -26.22 -42.66
C TRP A 312 19.09 -25.29 -41.47
N VAL A 313 18.63 -25.87 -40.36
CA VAL A 313 18.46 -25.17 -39.08
C VAL A 313 19.39 -25.78 -38.04
N GLU A 314 20.13 -24.96 -37.34
CA GLU A 314 20.88 -25.33 -36.13
C GLU A 314 20.02 -24.92 -34.92
N VAL A 315 19.76 -25.87 -34.02
CA VAL A 315 19.06 -25.61 -32.76
C VAL A 315 19.99 -25.86 -31.59
N ARG A 316 20.01 -24.93 -30.64
CA ARG A 316 20.67 -25.08 -29.34
C ARG A 316 19.66 -24.92 -28.25
N ALA A 317 19.64 -25.84 -27.29
CA ALA A 317 18.71 -25.81 -26.18
C ALA A 317 19.36 -26.19 -24.86
N ALA A 318 18.79 -25.70 -23.78
CA ALA A 318 19.14 -26.02 -22.41
C ALA A 318 17.89 -26.13 -21.54
N VAL A 319 18.02 -26.81 -20.40
CA VAL A 319 16.99 -26.80 -19.37
C VAL A 319 16.99 -25.40 -18.72
N ASP A 320 15.81 -24.77 -18.68
CA ASP A 320 15.62 -23.45 -18.09
C ASP A 320 15.16 -23.55 -16.62
N GLU A 321 14.00 -24.15 -16.40
CA GLU A 321 13.42 -24.30 -15.07
C GLU A 321 13.25 -25.77 -14.68
N ARG A 322 13.36 -26.05 -13.37
CA ARG A 322 13.15 -27.38 -12.79
C ARG A 322 12.19 -27.31 -11.62
N ASP A 323 11.46 -28.39 -11.38
CA ASP A 323 10.67 -28.55 -10.18
C ASP A 323 11.52 -28.82 -8.92
N ALA A 324 10.88 -28.91 -7.75
CA ALA A 324 11.54 -29.20 -6.48
C ALA A 324 12.28 -30.56 -6.44
N ASN A 325 11.96 -31.47 -7.34
CA ASN A 325 12.54 -32.81 -7.47
C ASN A 325 13.67 -32.83 -8.53
N GLY A 326 13.95 -31.71 -9.18
CA GLY A 326 14.97 -31.56 -10.20
C GLY A 326 14.52 -31.95 -11.62
N LYS A 327 13.24 -32.26 -11.82
CA LYS A 327 12.67 -32.57 -13.13
C LYS A 327 12.50 -31.27 -13.96
N PRO A 328 12.92 -31.24 -15.23
CA PRO A 328 12.74 -30.09 -16.10
C PRO A 328 11.25 -29.70 -16.24
N LEU A 329 10.95 -28.41 -16.11
CA LEU A 329 9.64 -27.81 -16.34
C LEU A 329 9.60 -27.04 -17.66
N SER A 330 10.71 -26.42 -18.05
CA SER A 330 10.82 -25.70 -19.31
C SER A 330 12.22 -25.83 -19.92
N LEU A 331 12.26 -25.67 -21.24
CA LEU A 331 13.49 -25.58 -22.03
C LEU A 331 13.59 -24.18 -22.65
N ILE A 332 14.80 -23.67 -22.77
CA ILE A 332 15.09 -22.44 -23.51
C ILE A 332 16.12 -22.74 -24.60
N GLY A 333 15.98 -22.08 -25.72
CA GLY A 333 16.91 -22.29 -26.82
C GLY A 333 16.91 -21.19 -27.87
N THR A 334 17.74 -21.41 -28.87
CA THR A 334 17.80 -20.59 -30.09
C THR A 334 17.82 -21.49 -31.31
N SER A 335 17.17 -21.04 -32.37
CA SER A 335 17.25 -21.63 -33.70
C SER A 335 17.86 -20.62 -34.66
N MET A 336 18.68 -21.09 -35.59
CA MET A 336 19.26 -20.25 -36.63
C MET A 336 19.37 -21.01 -37.95
N THR A 337 19.18 -20.33 -39.08
CA THR A 337 19.39 -20.89 -40.41
C THR A 337 20.87 -20.99 -40.72
N VAL A 338 21.33 -22.17 -41.12
CA VAL A 338 22.74 -22.46 -41.41
C VAL A 338 22.95 -23.02 -42.83
N THR A 339 21.99 -22.81 -43.69
CA THR A 339 21.98 -23.34 -45.09
C THR A 339 23.22 -22.95 -45.87
N GLN A 340 23.58 -21.66 -45.89
CA GLN A 340 24.78 -21.17 -46.59
C GLN A 340 26.06 -21.84 -46.08
N ARG A 341 26.20 -22.03 -44.76
CA ARG A 341 27.35 -22.70 -44.17
C ARG A 341 27.44 -24.12 -44.63
N LYS A 342 26.33 -24.86 -44.68
CA LYS A 342 26.25 -26.26 -45.16
C LYS A 342 26.59 -26.38 -46.62
N GLU A 343 26.07 -25.49 -47.46
CA GLU A 343 26.42 -25.47 -48.90
C GLU A 343 27.89 -25.21 -49.14
N MET A 344 28.52 -24.29 -48.35
CA MET A 344 29.96 -24.06 -48.46
C MET A 344 30.77 -25.26 -47.99
N GLU A 345 30.36 -25.92 -46.88
CA GLU A 345 31.02 -27.13 -46.39
C GLU A 345 30.97 -28.25 -47.45
N GLU A 346 29.80 -28.47 -48.07
CA GLU A 346 29.63 -29.46 -49.13
C GLU A 346 30.44 -29.14 -50.39
N ALA A 347 30.44 -27.86 -50.81
CA ALA A 347 31.24 -27.41 -51.94
C ALA A 347 32.74 -27.60 -51.69
N LEU A 348 33.21 -27.35 -50.49
CA LEU A 348 34.60 -27.54 -50.08
C LEU A 348 34.99 -29.04 -50.13
N VAL A 349 34.14 -29.91 -49.61
CA VAL A 349 34.32 -31.36 -49.66
C VAL A 349 34.41 -31.86 -51.10
N GLN A 350 33.47 -31.42 -51.99
CA GLN A 350 33.49 -31.76 -53.39
C GLN A 350 34.73 -31.28 -54.15
N ALA A 351 35.16 -30.02 -53.83
CA ALA A 351 36.39 -29.47 -54.41
C ALA A 351 37.65 -30.26 -53.98
N LYS A 352 37.70 -30.68 -52.72
CA LYS A 352 38.78 -31.51 -52.19
C LYS A 352 38.85 -32.88 -52.85
N VAL A 353 37.71 -33.56 -52.98
CA VAL A 353 37.65 -34.86 -53.66
C VAL A 353 38.11 -34.75 -55.12
N LYS A 354 37.67 -33.72 -55.87
CA LYS A 354 38.11 -33.46 -57.24
C LYS A 354 39.61 -33.11 -57.35
N ALA A 355 40.24 -32.60 -56.33
CA ALA A 355 41.68 -32.27 -56.34
C ALA A 355 42.56 -33.47 -55.94
N GLU A 356 41.98 -34.49 -55.34
CA GLU A 356 42.65 -35.76 -54.94
C GLU A 356 42.48 -36.85 -56.01
N GLU A 357 41.56 -36.69 -57.00
CA GLU A 357 41.41 -37.47 -58.23
C GLU A 357 42.42 -36.97 -59.33
#